data_d187e9690e6c8d41085ca415beca60be
#
_entry.id   d187e9690e6c8d41085ca415beca60be
#
_cell.length_a   1.000
_cell.length_b   1.000
_cell.length_c   1.000
_cell.angle_alpha   90.00
_cell.angle_beta   90.00
_cell.angle_gamma   90.00
#
_symmetry.space_group_name_H-M   'P 1'
#
loop_
_entity.id
_entity.type
_entity.pdbx_description
1 polymer ?
#
loop_
_entity_poly.entity_id
_entity_poly.type
_entity_poly.pdbx_seq_one_letter_code
_entity_poly.pdbx_strand_id
1 'polypeptide(L)'
;VSENTTPEGRAPVPPEAGPAPTPGLQAAAPVDEARRHETVSRSVLRQIMESNWVVTLFAIVAAMLLGGVLIAAADAEVRESAGWLFARPTDFFSAIWNAVAGAYSALFQGAVFNAQGRNVAQMIRPITETMTISTPLIFAGLGIGLGFRAGLFNIGAQGQIILGAVLGGFIGFTFELPVVLHLVLAALGAALGGALWASIAGILKATTGANEVIVTIMLNNVAIYLIGWLLSTQAFRRPGSAQPLSPQILETARYPQLLGPQFRLHLGFLLALLAAAGVWWLMERSTLGLRFRAVGANPNAARTAGISVPRTTVWVMAIAGSLAGLAGSAQILGTETSGLTDGIAASFGFDAITVALLGRSKPGGTVLAGLLFGGLRAGGVLMQARTGTPIDIVLVVQSFIVLFIAAPPLVRAIFRLPQRGGMTRAEKRAAKTAQEVAA
;
A
#
# COMPACT_ATOMS: atom_id res chain seq x y z
N VAL A 1 -75.50 3.60 42.86
CA VAL A 1 -75.65 2.18 42.81
C VAL A 1 -74.26 1.61 42.93
N SER A 2 -73.74 1.42 44.18
CA SER A 2 -73.62 0.22 44.99
C SER A 2 -73.21 -0.98 44.16
N GLU A 3 -72.12 -1.64 44.49
CA GLU A 3 -71.85 -2.60 45.53
C GLU A 3 -70.43 -3.11 45.44
N ASN A 4 -69.72 -3.10 46.49
CA ASN A 4 -69.46 -4.17 47.42
C ASN A 4 -68.24 -5.00 47.09
N THR A 5 -67.18 -4.72 47.87
CA THR A 5 -65.93 -5.45 47.87
C THR A 5 -65.81 -6.21 49.20
N THR A 6 -65.65 -7.50 49.13
CA THR A 6 -65.18 -8.36 50.22
C THR A 6 -63.68 -8.60 50.11
N PRO A 7 -62.91 -8.63 51.24
CA PRO A 7 -61.48 -8.82 51.22
C PRO A 7 -61.16 -10.34 51.34
N GLU A 8 -60.41 -10.86 50.39
CA GLU A 8 -59.86 -12.23 50.44
C GLU A 8 -58.44 -12.25 51.06
N GLY A 9 -58.32 -13.27 51.84
CA GLY A 9 -57.38 -13.74 52.79
C GLY A 9 -55.87 -13.66 52.41
N ARG A 10 -55.18 -13.25 53.42
CA ARG A 10 -53.72 -13.33 53.53
C ARG A 10 -53.32 -14.80 53.74
N ALA A 11 -52.56 -15.36 52.76
CA ALA A 11 -51.93 -16.67 52.92
C ALA A 11 -50.80 -16.60 53.98
N PRO A 12 -50.57 -17.69 54.74
CA PRO A 12 -49.56 -17.72 55.82
C PRO A 12 -48.14 -17.73 55.24
N VAL A 13 -47.28 -16.91 55.82
CA VAL A 13 -45.83 -16.83 55.59
C VAL A 13 -45.19 -18.14 56.08
N PRO A 14 -44.36 -18.83 55.24
CA PRO A 14 -43.56 -19.96 55.69
C PRO A 14 -42.48 -19.52 56.68
N PRO A 15 -42.08 -20.38 57.62
CA PRO A 15 -41.05 -20.04 58.59
C PRO A 15 -39.69 -19.85 57.94
N GLU A 16 -38.95 -18.84 58.41
CA GLU A 16 -37.55 -18.52 58.00
C GLU A 16 -36.65 -19.75 58.17
N ALA A 17 -36.10 -20.22 57.06
CA ALA A 17 -35.01 -21.19 57.08
C ALA A 17 -33.75 -20.55 57.66
N GLY A 18 -33.20 -21.12 58.68
CA GLY A 18 -31.97 -20.71 59.33
C GLY A 18 -30.78 -20.65 58.34
N PRO A 19 -29.71 -19.91 58.69
CA PRO A 19 -28.58 -19.68 57.76
C PRO A 19 -27.90 -20.99 57.37
N ALA A 20 -27.76 -21.19 56.05
CA ALA A 20 -27.01 -22.33 55.52
C ALA A 20 -25.53 -22.30 55.96
N PRO A 21 -24.92 -23.46 56.24
CA PRO A 21 -23.51 -23.51 56.64
C PRO A 21 -22.61 -22.95 55.56
N THR A 22 -21.76 -22.03 55.94
CA THR A 22 -20.69 -21.41 55.12
C THR A 22 -19.82 -22.53 54.54
N PRO A 23 -19.62 -22.63 53.20
CA PRO A 23 -18.63 -23.56 52.66
C PRO A 23 -17.25 -23.14 53.15
N GLY A 24 -16.58 -24.07 53.87
CA GLY A 24 -15.23 -23.85 54.32
C GLY A 24 -14.31 -23.42 53.20
N LEU A 25 -13.54 -22.36 53.45
CA LEU A 25 -12.42 -21.93 52.62
C LEU A 25 -11.42 -23.10 52.53
N GLN A 26 -11.56 -23.91 51.46
CA GLN A 26 -10.49 -24.79 51.04
C GLN A 26 -9.30 -23.90 50.66
N ALA A 27 -8.22 -23.98 51.44
CA ALA A 27 -6.95 -23.33 51.13
C ALA A 27 -6.57 -23.69 49.67
N ALA A 28 -6.51 -22.69 48.83
CA ALA A 28 -6.05 -22.83 47.43
C ALA A 28 -4.62 -23.41 47.49
N ALA A 29 -4.44 -24.57 46.87
CA ALA A 29 -3.11 -25.16 46.71
C ALA A 29 -2.16 -24.14 46.04
N PRO A 30 -0.88 -24.08 46.40
CA PRO A 30 0.07 -23.16 45.83
C PRO A 30 0.12 -23.40 44.31
N VAL A 31 -0.42 -22.45 43.59
CA VAL A 31 -0.39 -22.46 42.11
C VAL A 31 1.06 -22.26 41.72
N ASP A 32 1.63 -23.31 41.17
CA ASP A 32 3.00 -23.42 40.69
C ASP A 32 3.37 -22.17 39.84
N GLU A 33 4.22 -21.29 40.34
CA GLU A 33 4.66 -20.06 39.67
C GLU A 33 5.26 -20.36 38.29
N ALA A 34 5.91 -21.54 38.15
CA ALA A 34 6.43 -22.02 36.88
C ALA A 34 5.32 -22.21 35.84
N ARG A 35 4.12 -22.71 36.23
CA ARG A 35 2.97 -22.84 35.32
C ARG A 35 2.38 -21.47 34.91
N ARG A 36 2.41 -20.48 35.79
CA ARG A 36 1.99 -19.12 35.45
C ARG A 36 2.92 -18.47 34.43
N HIS A 37 4.24 -18.61 34.57
CA HIS A 37 5.22 -18.11 33.64
C HIS A 37 5.11 -18.78 32.23
N GLU A 38 4.89 -20.11 32.21
CA GLU A 38 4.67 -20.81 30.92
C GLU A 38 3.37 -20.39 30.22
N THR A 39 2.28 -20.18 30.94
CA THR A 39 1.01 -19.76 30.37
C THR A 39 1.04 -18.31 29.87
N VAL A 40 1.72 -17.41 30.61
CA VAL A 40 1.91 -16.01 30.20
C VAL A 40 2.81 -15.92 28.94
N SER A 41 3.93 -16.64 28.90
CA SER A 41 4.82 -16.70 27.76
C SER A 41 4.11 -17.24 26.51
N ARG A 42 3.33 -18.31 26.65
CA ARG A 42 2.53 -18.88 25.54
C ARG A 42 1.42 -17.93 25.08
N SER A 43 0.81 -17.18 25.98
CA SER A 43 -0.22 -16.20 25.62
C SER A 43 0.37 -15.01 24.85
N VAL A 44 1.54 -14.51 25.28
CA VAL A 44 2.25 -13.42 24.59
C VAL A 44 2.74 -13.85 23.21
N LEU A 45 3.37 -15.04 23.09
CA LEU A 45 3.77 -15.58 21.80
C LEU A 45 2.57 -15.76 20.85
N ARG A 46 1.45 -16.25 21.37
CA ARG A 46 0.21 -16.39 20.57
C ARG A 46 -0.32 -15.03 20.13
N GLN A 47 -0.33 -14.03 21.02
CA GLN A 47 -0.74 -12.66 20.69
C GLN A 47 0.15 -12.03 19.62
N ILE A 48 1.46 -12.26 19.68
CA ILE A 48 2.43 -11.83 18.66
C ILE A 48 2.13 -12.56 17.33
N MET A 49 1.95 -13.88 17.34
CA MET A 49 1.67 -14.68 16.15
C MET A 49 0.28 -14.41 15.53
N GLU A 50 -0.67 -13.94 16.31
CA GLU A 50 -2.00 -13.48 15.84
C GLU A 50 -1.96 -12.06 15.28
N SER A 51 -0.85 -11.32 15.48
CA SER A 51 -0.75 -9.94 15.02
C SER A 51 -0.64 -9.86 13.50
N ASN A 52 -1.26 -8.80 12.96
CA ASN A 52 -1.34 -8.63 11.50
C ASN A 52 0.02 -8.33 10.85
N TRP A 53 0.97 -7.73 11.58
CA TRP A 53 2.29 -7.43 11.03
C TRP A 53 3.15 -8.68 10.85
N VAL A 54 2.97 -9.69 11.72
CA VAL A 54 3.64 -10.99 11.58
C VAL A 54 3.18 -11.70 10.30
N VAL A 55 1.88 -11.68 10.02
CA VAL A 55 1.35 -12.24 8.76
C VAL A 55 1.95 -11.52 7.55
N THR A 56 2.09 -10.19 7.63
CA THR A 56 2.72 -9.40 6.56
C THR A 56 4.20 -9.79 6.37
N LEU A 57 4.94 -9.97 7.46
CA LEU A 57 6.34 -10.41 7.39
C LEU A 57 6.47 -11.80 6.75
N PHE A 58 5.65 -12.75 7.18
CA PHE A 58 5.64 -14.11 6.59
C PHE A 58 5.19 -14.10 5.13
N ALA A 59 4.29 -13.20 4.74
CA ALA A 59 3.90 -13.00 3.35
C ALA A 59 5.09 -12.56 2.48
N ILE A 60 5.89 -11.61 2.97
CA ILE A 60 7.11 -11.15 2.28
C ILE A 60 8.13 -12.30 2.18
N VAL A 61 8.37 -13.02 3.27
CA VAL A 61 9.29 -14.16 3.29
C VAL A 61 8.85 -15.24 2.31
N ALA A 62 7.55 -15.60 2.28
CA ALA A 62 7.02 -16.57 1.34
C ALA A 62 7.22 -16.11 -0.12
N ALA A 63 6.95 -14.83 -0.41
CA ALA A 63 7.16 -14.27 -1.74
C ALA A 63 8.64 -14.29 -2.14
N MET A 64 9.55 -13.98 -1.22
CA MET A 64 10.99 -14.07 -1.48
C MET A 64 11.46 -15.51 -1.69
N LEU A 65 10.92 -16.49 -0.94
CA LEU A 65 11.23 -17.91 -1.18
C LEU A 65 10.80 -18.36 -2.58
N LEU A 66 9.58 -18.00 -3.00
CA LEU A 66 9.13 -18.28 -4.36
C LEU A 66 9.95 -17.53 -5.41
N GLY A 67 10.33 -16.28 -5.15
CA GLY A 67 11.24 -15.52 -5.99
C GLY A 67 12.60 -16.20 -6.11
N GLY A 68 13.13 -16.72 -5.02
CA GLY A 68 14.39 -17.51 -5.02
C GLY A 68 14.30 -18.76 -5.90
N VAL A 69 13.17 -19.46 -5.86
CA VAL A 69 12.92 -20.61 -6.76
C VAL A 69 12.89 -20.15 -8.22
N LEU A 70 12.25 -19.04 -8.52
CA LEU A 70 12.20 -18.48 -9.89
C LEU A 70 13.58 -18.01 -10.36
N ILE A 71 14.37 -17.36 -9.50
CA ILE A 71 15.75 -16.97 -9.79
C ILE A 71 16.57 -18.21 -10.14
N ALA A 72 16.52 -19.25 -9.30
CA ALA A 72 17.24 -20.50 -9.54
C ALA A 72 16.81 -21.18 -10.85
N ALA A 73 15.49 -21.19 -11.14
CA ALA A 73 14.98 -21.79 -12.39
C ALA A 73 15.35 -20.98 -13.65
N ALA A 74 15.51 -19.67 -13.52
CA ALA A 74 15.90 -18.79 -14.63
C ALA A 74 17.43 -18.77 -14.87
N ASP A 75 18.21 -19.16 -13.89
CA ASP A 75 19.68 -19.13 -13.96
C ASP A 75 20.24 -20.22 -14.89
N ALA A 76 21.21 -19.84 -15.73
CA ALA A 76 21.78 -20.74 -16.73
C ALA A 76 22.66 -21.81 -16.07
N GLU A 77 23.48 -21.43 -15.08
CA GLU A 77 24.41 -22.34 -14.38
C GLU A 77 23.64 -23.38 -13.57
N VAL A 78 22.51 -22.99 -12.94
CA VAL A 78 21.61 -23.91 -12.24
C VAL A 78 21.00 -24.92 -13.21
N ARG A 79 20.56 -24.49 -14.39
CA ARG A 79 19.97 -25.38 -15.41
C ARG A 79 21.01 -26.35 -15.99
N GLU A 80 22.23 -25.91 -16.20
CA GLU A 80 23.31 -26.75 -16.68
C GLU A 80 23.73 -27.80 -15.63
N SER A 81 23.90 -27.38 -14.38
CA SER A 81 24.24 -28.23 -13.25
C SER A 81 23.14 -29.26 -12.92
N ALA A 82 21.88 -28.95 -13.23
CA ALA A 82 20.75 -29.88 -13.05
C ALA A 82 20.91 -31.18 -13.85
N GLY A 83 21.58 -31.15 -15.04
CA GLY A 83 21.90 -32.33 -15.83
C GLY A 83 22.85 -33.31 -15.14
N TRP A 84 23.63 -32.86 -14.18
CA TRP A 84 24.62 -33.63 -13.42
C TRP A 84 24.24 -33.82 -11.95
N LEU A 85 22.98 -33.57 -11.58
CA LEU A 85 22.50 -33.63 -10.20
C LEU A 85 22.87 -34.91 -9.45
N PHE A 86 22.72 -36.04 -10.09
CA PHE A 86 23.01 -37.34 -9.46
C PHE A 86 24.51 -37.68 -9.43
N ALA A 87 25.31 -37.09 -10.30
CA ALA A 87 26.77 -37.30 -10.34
C ALA A 87 27.52 -36.34 -9.42
N ARG A 88 27.06 -35.07 -9.35
CA ARG A 88 27.67 -34.00 -8.57
C ARG A 88 26.59 -33.12 -7.89
N PRO A 89 25.91 -33.61 -6.86
CA PRO A 89 24.84 -32.87 -6.20
C PRO A 89 25.32 -31.56 -5.56
N THR A 90 26.57 -31.49 -5.08
CA THR A 90 27.16 -30.28 -4.49
C THR A 90 27.21 -29.11 -5.46
N ASP A 91 27.53 -29.40 -6.76
CA ASP A 91 27.63 -28.34 -7.77
C ASP A 91 26.26 -27.73 -8.05
N PHE A 92 25.23 -28.55 -8.12
CA PHE A 92 23.85 -28.07 -8.27
C PHE A 92 23.37 -27.19 -7.11
N PHE A 93 23.57 -27.64 -5.87
CA PHE A 93 23.17 -26.87 -4.71
C PHE A 93 24.00 -25.59 -4.53
N SER A 94 25.30 -25.62 -4.89
CA SER A 94 26.14 -24.42 -4.87
C SER A 94 25.73 -23.42 -5.95
N ALA A 95 25.37 -23.87 -7.15
CA ALA A 95 24.84 -23.03 -8.21
C ALA A 95 23.53 -22.33 -7.76
N ILE A 96 22.58 -23.06 -7.17
CA ILE A 96 21.35 -22.48 -6.62
C ILE A 96 21.67 -21.42 -5.56
N TRP A 97 22.56 -21.75 -4.61
CA TRP A 97 22.93 -20.81 -3.55
C TRP A 97 23.56 -19.54 -4.13
N ASN A 98 24.50 -19.68 -5.05
CA ASN A 98 25.19 -18.56 -5.68
C ASN A 98 24.22 -17.67 -6.49
N ALA A 99 23.33 -18.27 -7.28
CA ALA A 99 22.33 -17.56 -8.06
C ALA A 99 21.37 -16.76 -7.14
N VAL A 100 20.80 -17.44 -6.13
CA VAL A 100 19.80 -16.82 -5.24
C VAL A 100 20.44 -15.80 -4.30
N ALA A 101 21.55 -16.15 -3.64
CA ALA A 101 22.25 -15.26 -2.72
C ALA A 101 22.87 -14.08 -3.47
N GLY A 102 23.42 -14.30 -4.65
CA GLY A 102 23.95 -13.26 -5.54
C GLY A 102 22.88 -12.25 -5.95
N ALA A 103 21.74 -12.75 -6.42
CA ALA A 103 20.62 -11.90 -6.83
C ALA A 103 20.05 -11.09 -5.66
N TYR A 104 19.78 -11.71 -4.51
CA TYR A 104 19.27 -10.98 -3.35
C TYR A 104 20.29 -10.03 -2.73
N SER A 105 21.57 -10.39 -2.72
CA SER A 105 22.64 -9.48 -2.31
C SER A 105 22.71 -8.24 -3.21
N ALA A 106 22.65 -8.44 -4.54
CA ALA A 106 22.62 -7.34 -5.51
C ALA A 106 21.35 -6.49 -5.36
N LEU A 107 20.20 -7.11 -5.14
CA LEU A 107 18.94 -6.42 -4.88
C LEU A 107 19.04 -5.54 -3.62
N PHE A 108 19.56 -6.07 -2.52
CA PHE A 108 19.74 -5.30 -1.29
C PHE A 108 20.75 -4.15 -1.46
N GLN A 109 21.87 -4.42 -2.14
CA GLN A 109 22.87 -3.42 -2.43
C GLN A 109 22.35 -2.30 -3.34
N GLY A 110 21.44 -2.61 -4.25
CA GLY A 110 20.78 -1.62 -5.11
C GLY A 110 19.62 -0.89 -4.45
N ALA A 111 19.03 -1.45 -3.39
CA ALA A 111 17.90 -0.86 -2.67
C ALA A 111 18.32 0.00 -1.47
N VAL A 112 19.33 -0.44 -0.70
CA VAL A 112 19.63 0.14 0.60
C VAL A 112 21.06 0.71 0.68
N PHE A 113 22.05 -0.15 0.49
CA PHE A 113 23.43 0.25 0.74
C PHE A 113 24.41 -0.56 -0.12
N ASN A 114 25.23 0.14 -0.92
CA ASN A 114 26.23 -0.50 -1.76
C ASN A 114 27.59 -0.55 -1.05
N ALA A 115 27.88 -1.68 -0.40
CA ALA A 115 29.15 -1.89 0.31
C ALA A 115 30.39 -1.86 -0.61
N GLN A 116 30.22 -2.00 -1.92
CA GLN A 116 31.32 -1.97 -2.91
C GLN A 116 31.54 -0.58 -3.53
N GLY A 117 30.86 0.45 -3.01
CA GLY A 117 31.05 1.84 -3.44
C GLY A 117 32.43 2.35 -3.11
N ARG A 118 33.06 3.07 -4.07
CA ARG A 118 34.40 3.64 -3.90
C ARG A 118 34.41 4.87 -2.99
N ASN A 119 33.28 5.50 -2.77
CA ASN A 119 33.09 6.66 -1.90
C ASN A 119 31.73 6.62 -1.21
N VAL A 120 31.56 7.44 -0.16
CA VAL A 120 30.33 7.50 0.64
C VAL A 120 29.11 7.79 -0.23
N ALA A 121 29.23 8.65 -1.24
CA ALA A 121 28.12 8.97 -2.13
C ALA A 121 27.63 7.74 -2.92
N GLN A 122 28.54 6.90 -3.43
CA GLN A 122 28.19 5.67 -4.12
C GLN A 122 27.63 4.61 -3.17
N MET A 123 28.05 4.60 -1.89
CA MET A 123 27.53 3.67 -0.89
C MET A 123 26.08 3.99 -0.49
N ILE A 124 25.71 5.27 -0.35
CA ILE A 124 24.37 5.71 0.06
C ILE A 124 23.42 5.98 -1.11
N ARG A 125 23.92 6.04 -2.35
CA ARG A 125 23.10 6.28 -3.55
C ARG A 125 21.89 5.33 -3.67
N PRO A 126 21.99 4.03 -3.37
CA PRO A 126 20.85 3.12 -3.45
C PRO A 126 19.65 3.54 -2.62
N ILE A 127 19.85 3.97 -1.38
CA ILE A 127 18.73 4.42 -0.54
C ILE A 127 18.10 5.71 -1.09
N THR A 128 18.87 6.59 -1.68
CA THR A 128 18.32 7.82 -2.32
C THR A 128 17.55 7.50 -3.58
N GLU A 129 17.98 6.52 -4.38
CA GLU A 129 17.21 6.02 -5.53
C GLU A 129 15.91 5.35 -5.08
N THR A 130 15.95 4.55 -4.01
CA THR A 130 14.75 3.98 -3.39
C THR A 130 13.75 5.07 -2.99
N MET A 131 14.20 6.13 -2.31
CA MET A 131 13.34 7.26 -1.93
C MET A 131 12.77 7.99 -3.15
N THR A 132 13.58 8.17 -4.20
CA THR A 132 13.16 8.82 -5.45
C THR A 132 12.05 8.02 -6.14
N ILE A 133 12.26 6.72 -6.34
CA ILE A 133 11.27 5.83 -6.98
C ILE A 133 10.02 5.63 -6.11
N SER A 134 10.17 5.69 -4.79
CA SER A 134 9.03 5.59 -3.85
C SER A 134 8.13 6.82 -3.88
N THR A 135 8.63 7.99 -4.28
CA THR A 135 7.88 9.24 -4.23
C THR A 135 6.55 9.19 -4.99
N PRO A 136 6.50 8.83 -6.29
CA PRO A 136 5.23 8.72 -7.00
C PRO A 136 4.34 7.60 -6.45
N LEU A 137 4.92 6.49 -5.97
CA LEU A 137 4.19 5.39 -5.36
C LEU A 137 3.49 5.81 -4.07
N ILE A 138 4.15 6.60 -3.24
CA ILE A 138 3.57 7.14 -1.99
C ILE A 138 2.42 8.08 -2.32
N PHE A 139 2.62 9.06 -3.19
CA PHE A 139 1.57 10.01 -3.57
C PHE A 139 0.33 9.31 -4.12
N ALA A 140 0.49 8.48 -5.16
CA ALA A 140 -0.62 7.78 -5.79
C ALA A 140 -1.26 6.76 -4.83
N GLY A 141 -0.46 6.04 -4.03
CA GLY A 141 -0.93 5.10 -3.01
C GLY A 141 -1.76 5.77 -1.91
N LEU A 142 -1.39 6.98 -1.49
CA LEU A 142 -2.20 7.78 -0.55
C LEU A 142 -3.56 8.14 -1.14
N GLY A 143 -3.61 8.54 -2.42
CA GLY A 143 -4.85 8.84 -3.13
C GLY A 143 -5.77 7.62 -3.24
N ILE A 144 -5.22 6.48 -3.65
CA ILE A 144 -5.96 5.21 -3.74
C ILE A 144 -6.43 4.75 -2.35
N GLY A 145 -5.57 4.83 -1.34
CA GLY A 145 -5.90 4.45 0.04
C GLY A 145 -7.01 5.31 0.63
N LEU A 146 -7.03 6.61 0.30
CA LEU A 146 -8.12 7.52 0.66
C LEU A 146 -9.43 7.08 0.00
N GLY A 147 -9.42 6.73 -1.29
CA GLY A 147 -10.56 6.19 -2.01
C GLY A 147 -11.10 4.92 -1.36
N PHE A 148 -10.25 3.94 -1.05
CA PHE A 148 -10.64 2.69 -0.40
C PHE A 148 -11.32 2.90 0.95
N ARG A 149 -10.83 3.83 1.76
CA ARG A 149 -11.46 4.19 3.05
C ARG A 149 -12.81 4.88 2.90
N ALA A 150 -13.07 5.48 1.74
CA ALA A 150 -14.35 6.08 1.39
C ALA A 150 -15.28 5.13 0.60
N GLY A 151 -14.90 3.85 0.45
CA GLY A 151 -15.67 2.84 -0.26
C GLY A 151 -15.63 2.99 -1.78
N LEU A 152 -14.63 3.69 -2.33
CA LEU A 152 -14.44 3.92 -3.76
C LEU A 152 -13.19 3.21 -4.27
N PHE A 153 -13.34 2.47 -5.36
CA PHE A 153 -12.24 1.79 -6.04
C PHE A 153 -11.74 2.64 -7.22
N ASN A 154 -10.69 3.46 -6.97
CA ASN A 154 -10.05 4.25 -8.00
C ASN A 154 -8.88 3.47 -8.63
N ILE A 155 -9.10 2.86 -9.80
CA ILE A 155 -8.05 2.21 -10.60
C ILE A 155 -7.45 3.19 -11.63
N GLY A 156 -7.93 4.44 -11.65
CA GLY A 156 -7.56 5.48 -12.61
C GLY A 156 -6.30 6.26 -12.28
N ALA A 157 -5.53 5.85 -11.29
CA ALA A 157 -4.34 6.57 -10.87
C ALA A 157 -3.31 6.75 -11.99
N GLN A 158 -3.23 5.79 -12.93
CA GLN A 158 -2.34 5.88 -14.10
C GLN A 158 -2.66 7.12 -14.97
N GLY A 159 -3.92 7.29 -15.35
CA GLY A 159 -4.36 8.46 -16.13
C GLY A 159 -4.25 9.77 -15.33
N GLN A 160 -4.50 9.72 -14.03
CA GLN A 160 -4.37 10.88 -13.14
C GLN A 160 -2.92 11.35 -13.01
N ILE A 161 -1.95 10.43 -12.95
CA ILE A 161 -0.51 10.71 -13.00
C ILE A 161 -0.15 11.38 -14.35
N ILE A 162 -0.63 10.80 -15.44
CA ILE A 162 -0.38 11.34 -16.81
C ILE A 162 -0.88 12.78 -16.89
N LEU A 163 -2.14 13.04 -16.54
CA LEU A 163 -2.71 14.39 -16.64
C LEU A 163 -2.08 15.37 -15.64
N GLY A 164 -1.64 14.87 -14.48
CA GLY A 164 -0.83 15.64 -13.57
C GLY A 164 0.52 16.03 -14.17
N ALA A 165 1.22 15.08 -14.78
CA ALA A 165 2.48 15.35 -15.48
C ALA A 165 2.30 16.30 -16.67
N VAL A 166 1.19 16.16 -17.41
CA VAL A 166 0.85 17.04 -18.55
C VAL A 166 0.67 18.48 -18.10
N LEU A 167 -0.19 18.75 -17.11
CA LEU A 167 -0.45 20.13 -16.66
C LEU A 167 0.76 20.70 -15.88
N GLY A 168 1.37 19.92 -15.00
CA GLY A 168 2.57 20.36 -14.29
C GLY A 168 3.76 20.61 -15.22
N GLY A 169 3.96 19.73 -16.20
CA GLY A 169 4.98 19.88 -17.24
C GLY A 169 4.71 21.07 -18.15
N PHE A 170 3.45 21.27 -18.60
CA PHE A 170 3.07 22.42 -19.40
C PHE A 170 3.41 23.75 -18.73
N ILE A 171 3.09 23.88 -17.44
CA ILE A 171 3.49 25.06 -16.66
C ILE A 171 5.01 25.13 -16.57
N GLY A 172 5.67 23.99 -16.33
CA GLY A 172 7.10 23.91 -16.10
C GLY A 172 8.00 24.21 -17.32
N PHE A 173 7.49 24.09 -18.56
CA PHE A 173 8.28 24.42 -19.75
C PHE A 173 7.77 25.66 -20.51
N THR A 174 6.57 26.18 -20.19
CA THR A 174 5.98 27.30 -20.95
C THR A 174 6.22 28.65 -20.29
N PHE A 175 6.18 28.73 -18.95
CA PHE A 175 6.21 30.00 -18.22
C PHE A 175 7.60 30.24 -17.61
N GLU A 176 8.14 31.43 -17.80
CA GLU A 176 9.35 31.88 -17.11
C GLU A 176 8.97 32.66 -15.84
N LEU A 177 9.00 31.99 -14.70
CA LEU A 177 8.61 32.54 -13.42
C LEU A 177 9.74 32.43 -12.38
N PRO A 178 9.72 33.24 -11.31
CA PRO A 178 10.63 33.09 -10.18
C PRO A 178 10.52 31.68 -9.59
N VAL A 179 11.65 31.10 -9.15
CA VAL A 179 11.78 29.70 -8.74
C VAL A 179 10.67 29.20 -7.81
N VAL A 180 10.41 29.89 -6.70
CA VAL A 180 9.43 29.45 -5.72
C VAL A 180 8.01 29.46 -6.31
N LEU A 181 7.65 30.55 -7.02
CA LEU A 181 6.34 30.67 -7.66
C LEU A 181 6.15 29.62 -8.75
N HIS A 182 7.18 29.39 -9.54
CA HIS A 182 7.15 28.40 -10.63
C HIS A 182 6.94 26.98 -10.09
N LEU A 183 7.71 26.58 -9.08
CA LEU A 183 7.58 25.28 -8.42
C LEU A 183 6.15 25.06 -7.86
N VAL A 184 5.63 26.06 -7.13
CA VAL A 184 4.30 25.98 -6.51
C VAL A 184 3.22 25.87 -7.58
N LEU A 185 3.28 26.73 -8.62
CA LEU A 185 2.27 26.72 -9.70
C LEU A 185 2.33 25.43 -10.51
N ALA A 186 3.53 24.91 -10.83
CA ALA A 186 3.68 23.66 -11.55
C ALA A 186 3.16 22.47 -10.74
N ALA A 187 3.46 22.41 -9.43
CA ALA A 187 2.94 21.37 -8.54
C ALA A 187 1.41 21.47 -8.36
N LEU A 188 0.87 22.68 -8.20
CA LEU A 188 -0.59 22.91 -8.13
C LEU A 188 -1.27 22.55 -9.45
N GLY A 189 -0.66 22.90 -10.58
CA GLY A 189 -1.13 22.50 -11.91
C GLY A 189 -1.21 20.98 -12.05
N ALA A 190 -0.18 20.28 -11.59
CA ALA A 190 -0.19 18.83 -11.60
C ALA A 190 -1.28 18.24 -10.68
N ALA A 191 -1.43 18.77 -9.48
CA ALA A 191 -2.50 18.37 -8.57
C ALA A 191 -3.89 18.60 -9.19
N LEU A 192 -4.08 19.76 -9.85
CA LEU A 192 -5.32 20.10 -10.54
C LEU A 192 -5.59 19.17 -11.73
N GLY A 193 -4.58 18.83 -12.54
CA GLY A 193 -4.70 17.90 -13.65
C GLY A 193 -5.20 16.54 -13.22
N GLY A 194 -4.58 15.97 -12.18
CA GLY A 194 -5.04 14.71 -11.62
C GLY A 194 -6.43 14.81 -10.99
N ALA A 195 -6.73 15.92 -10.26
CA ALA A 195 -8.04 16.16 -9.64
C ALA A 195 -9.16 16.24 -10.68
N LEU A 196 -8.98 17.04 -11.74
CA LEU A 196 -9.96 17.19 -12.81
C LEU A 196 -10.22 15.86 -13.50
N TRP A 197 -9.16 15.11 -13.82
CA TRP A 197 -9.29 13.80 -14.46
C TRP A 197 -10.06 12.80 -13.62
N ALA A 198 -9.74 12.70 -12.33
CA ALA A 198 -10.45 11.83 -11.40
C ALA A 198 -11.89 12.26 -11.15
N SER A 199 -12.15 13.58 -11.18
CA SER A 199 -13.49 14.13 -10.97
C SER A 199 -14.48 13.69 -12.04
N ILE A 200 -14.02 13.40 -13.27
CA ILE A 200 -14.87 12.86 -14.34
C ILE A 200 -15.56 11.57 -13.87
N ALA A 201 -14.79 10.61 -13.35
CA ALA A 201 -15.34 9.37 -12.81
C ALA A 201 -16.21 9.61 -11.57
N GLY A 202 -15.80 10.55 -10.70
CA GLY A 202 -16.57 10.94 -9.52
C GLY A 202 -17.93 11.53 -9.85
N ILE A 203 -17.99 12.41 -10.84
CA ILE A 203 -19.23 13.05 -11.31
C ILE A 203 -20.14 12.01 -11.99
N LEU A 204 -19.60 11.18 -12.87
CA LEU A 204 -20.37 10.13 -13.54
C LEU A 204 -20.98 9.17 -12.51
N LYS A 205 -20.22 8.72 -11.52
CA LYS A 205 -20.76 7.91 -10.43
C LYS A 205 -21.84 8.63 -9.63
N ALA A 206 -21.63 9.90 -9.32
CA ALA A 206 -22.55 10.69 -8.51
C ALA A 206 -23.88 11.01 -9.20
N THR A 207 -23.86 11.20 -10.53
CA THR A 207 -25.03 11.63 -11.33
C THR A 207 -25.75 10.48 -12.01
N THR A 208 -25.00 9.52 -12.56
CA THR A 208 -25.57 8.42 -13.37
C THR A 208 -25.52 7.07 -12.66
N GLY A 209 -24.81 6.97 -11.51
CA GLY A 209 -24.57 5.69 -10.84
C GLY A 209 -23.55 4.80 -11.58
N ALA A 210 -22.80 5.32 -12.55
CA ALA A 210 -21.81 4.56 -13.30
C ALA A 210 -20.79 3.88 -12.37
N ASN A 211 -20.32 2.70 -12.78
CA ASN A 211 -19.30 1.96 -12.02
C ASN A 211 -17.94 2.68 -12.15
N GLU A 212 -17.42 3.19 -11.03
CA GLU A 212 -16.17 3.95 -10.98
C GLU A 212 -14.96 3.14 -11.42
N VAL A 213 -14.95 1.83 -11.19
CA VAL A 213 -13.86 0.93 -11.60
C VAL A 213 -13.75 0.92 -13.12
N ILE A 214 -14.88 0.70 -13.80
CA ILE A 214 -14.92 0.65 -15.28
C ILE A 214 -14.54 2.01 -15.85
N VAL A 215 -15.14 3.08 -15.34
CA VAL A 215 -14.88 4.44 -15.84
C VAL A 215 -13.40 4.81 -15.66
N THR A 216 -12.82 4.55 -14.48
CA THR A 216 -11.42 4.91 -14.21
C THR A 216 -10.43 4.09 -15.03
N ILE A 217 -10.70 2.79 -15.30
CA ILE A 217 -9.87 1.98 -16.20
C ILE A 217 -9.96 2.53 -17.64
N MET A 218 -11.14 2.87 -18.12
CA MET A 218 -11.29 3.46 -19.47
C MET A 218 -10.57 4.80 -19.57
N LEU A 219 -10.67 5.65 -18.55
CA LEU A 219 -9.96 6.92 -18.50
C LEU A 219 -8.44 6.77 -18.51
N ASN A 220 -7.87 5.67 -18.00
CA ASN A 220 -6.42 5.41 -18.14
C ASN A 220 -6.03 5.29 -19.61
N ASN A 221 -6.79 4.52 -20.40
CA ASN A 221 -6.53 4.37 -21.83
C ASN A 221 -6.71 5.70 -22.58
N VAL A 222 -7.76 6.45 -22.24
CA VAL A 222 -7.97 7.78 -22.84
C VAL A 222 -6.78 8.70 -22.51
N ALA A 223 -6.24 8.68 -21.29
CA ALA A 223 -5.09 9.50 -20.91
C ALA A 223 -3.82 9.13 -21.68
N ILE A 224 -3.58 7.83 -21.94
CA ILE A 224 -2.42 7.35 -22.73
C ILE A 224 -2.51 7.87 -24.16
N TYR A 225 -3.66 7.75 -24.80
CA TYR A 225 -3.82 8.29 -26.16
C TYR A 225 -3.82 9.81 -26.20
N LEU A 226 -4.37 10.46 -25.17
CA LEU A 226 -4.40 11.91 -25.05
C LEU A 226 -2.99 12.51 -24.96
N ILE A 227 -2.10 11.93 -24.12
CA ILE A 227 -0.71 12.43 -24.04
C ILE A 227 0.03 12.22 -25.37
N GLY A 228 -0.16 11.08 -26.04
CA GLY A 228 0.43 10.83 -27.36
C GLY A 228 -0.04 11.86 -28.39
N TRP A 229 -1.33 12.19 -28.40
CA TRP A 229 -1.88 13.26 -29.26
C TRP A 229 -1.34 14.64 -28.87
N LEU A 230 -1.30 15.00 -27.60
CA LEU A 230 -0.76 16.28 -27.14
C LEU A 230 0.70 16.47 -27.59
N LEU A 231 1.55 15.44 -27.47
CA LEU A 231 2.95 15.48 -27.89
C LEU A 231 3.13 15.62 -29.41
N SER A 232 2.08 15.38 -30.21
CA SER A 232 2.09 15.66 -31.65
C SER A 232 1.72 17.10 -31.98
N THR A 233 1.14 17.85 -31.05
CA THR A 233 0.72 19.25 -31.26
C THR A 233 1.89 20.22 -31.12
N GLN A 234 1.80 21.39 -31.78
CA GLN A 234 2.84 22.43 -31.69
C GLN A 234 3.03 22.96 -30.25
N ALA A 235 1.99 22.95 -29.41
CA ALA A 235 2.04 23.46 -28.05
C ALA A 235 2.89 22.57 -27.12
N PHE A 236 2.99 21.26 -27.41
CA PHE A 236 3.70 20.30 -26.56
C PHE A 236 4.93 19.70 -27.21
N ARG A 237 5.06 19.78 -28.53
CA ARG A 237 6.18 19.17 -29.26
C ARG A 237 7.43 20.03 -29.17
N ARG A 238 8.56 19.40 -28.82
CA ARG A 238 9.87 20.06 -28.87
C ARG A 238 10.23 20.42 -30.33
N PRO A 239 10.55 21.68 -30.61
CA PRO A 239 11.03 22.07 -31.93
C PRO A 239 12.25 21.26 -32.38
N GLY A 240 12.25 20.74 -33.59
CA GLY A 240 13.37 19.96 -34.14
C GLY A 240 13.50 18.53 -33.67
N SER A 241 12.62 18.05 -32.77
CA SER A 241 12.63 16.64 -32.36
C SER A 241 11.86 15.75 -33.32
N ALA A 242 12.47 14.64 -33.72
CA ALA A 242 11.79 13.58 -34.48
C ALA A 242 10.88 12.71 -33.57
N GLN A 243 11.18 12.64 -32.28
CA GLN A 243 10.40 11.87 -31.31
C GLN A 243 9.29 12.73 -30.67
N PRO A 244 8.17 12.10 -30.24
CA PRO A 244 7.10 12.77 -29.51
C PRO A 244 7.56 13.11 -28.08
N LEU A 245 8.23 14.24 -27.94
CA LEU A 245 8.85 14.70 -26.69
C LEU A 245 8.56 16.19 -26.48
N SER A 246 8.23 16.59 -25.26
CA SER A 246 8.02 18.01 -24.95
C SER A 246 9.35 18.77 -24.80
N PRO A 247 9.32 20.11 -24.76
CA PRO A 247 10.46 20.90 -24.29
C PRO A 247 10.95 20.45 -22.93
N GLN A 248 12.21 20.73 -22.61
CA GLN A 248 12.76 20.46 -21.28
C GLN A 248 12.09 21.35 -20.23
N ILE A 249 11.94 20.81 -19.05
CA ILE A 249 11.48 21.58 -17.90
C ILE A 249 12.51 22.65 -17.56
N LEU A 250 12.08 23.89 -17.43
CA LEU A 250 12.92 25.01 -17.04
C LEU A 250 13.52 24.75 -15.66
N GLU A 251 14.75 25.19 -15.44
CA GLU A 251 15.47 24.95 -14.16
C GLU A 251 14.70 25.53 -12.96
N THR A 252 13.99 26.64 -13.19
CA THR A 252 13.14 27.28 -12.16
C THR A 252 11.94 26.46 -11.73
N ALA A 253 11.49 25.49 -12.55
CA ALA A 253 10.39 24.58 -12.25
C ALA A 253 10.84 23.22 -11.74
N ARG A 254 12.14 22.90 -11.80
CA ARG A 254 12.66 21.61 -11.34
C ARG A 254 12.67 21.53 -9.83
N TYR A 255 12.27 20.41 -9.29
CA TYR A 255 12.40 20.16 -7.86
C TYR A 255 13.88 20.14 -7.46
N PRO A 256 14.29 20.95 -6.46
CA PRO A 256 15.68 20.98 -6.02
C PRO A 256 16.09 19.61 -5.46
N GLN A 257 17.32 19.23 -5.77
CA GLN A 257 17.94 18.01 -5.27
C GLN A 257 18.36 18.22 -3.81
N LEU A 258 18.00 17.29 -2.92
CA LEU A 258 18.19 17.45 -1.47
C LEU A 258 19.64 17.21 -1.02
N LEU A 259 20.38 16.35 -1.71
CA LEU A 259 21.74 15.91 -1.33
C LEU A 259 22.81 16.28 -2.37
N GLY A 260 22.49 17.23 -3.25
CA GLY A 260 23.39 17.69 -4.30
C GLY A 260 23.26 16.93 -5.62
N PRO A 261 23.96 17.38 -6.70
CA PRO A 261 23.71 16.97 -8.08
C PRO A 261 24.06 15.51 -8.40
N GLN A 262 24.77 14.83 -7.52
CA GLN A 262 25.11 13.42 -7.65
C GLN A 262 23.97 12.47 -7.25
N PHE A 263 22.90 12.98 -6.60
CA PHE A 263 21.75 12.22 -6.15
C PHE A 263 20.49 12.68 -6.86
N ARG A 264 19.65 11.74 -7.26
CA ARG A 264 18.35 12.04 -7.89
C ARG A 264 17.25 12.36 -6.88
N LEU A 265 17.55 12.26 -5.57
CA LEU A 265 16.59 12.55 -4.51
C LEU A 265 16.25 14.04 -4.50
N HIS A 266 15.00 14.36 -4.77
CA HIS A 266 14.49 15.71 -4.93
C HIS A 266 13.41 16.06 -3.90
N LEU A 267 13.05 17.34 -3.80
CA LEU A 267 12.04 17.89 -2.87
C LEU A 267 10.71 17.12 -2.89
N GLY A 268 10.33 16.50 -4.00
CA GLY A 268 9.10 15.71 -4.13
C GLY A 268 8.96 14.62 -3.07
N PHE A 269 10.05 14.03 -2.57
CA PHE A 269 9.99 13.04 -1.48
C PHE A 269 9.50 13.66 -0.17
N LEU A 270 10.01 14.84 0.19
CA LEU A 270 9.54 15.55 1.38
C LEU A 270 8.06 15.97 1.23
N LEU A 271 7.67 16.41 0.03
CA LEU A 271 6.26 16.71 -0.27
C LEU A 271 5.38 15.46 -0.15
N ALA A 272 5.86 14.27 -0.53
CA ALA A 272 5.12 13.02 -0.35
C ALA A 272 4.93 12.66 1.13
N LEU A 273 5.94 12.90 1.97
CA LEU A 273 5.81 12.72 3.42
C LEU A 273 4.85 13.73 4.04
N LEU A 274 4.90 14.99 3.61
CA LEU A 274 3.94 16.02 4.02
C LEU A 274 2.52 15.68 3.57
N ALA A 275 2.35 15.17 2.35
CA ALA A 275 1.06 14.67 1.87
C ALA A 275 0.56 13.49 2.71
N ALA A 276 1.44 12.58 3.14
CA ALA A 276 1.06 11.49 4.03
C ALA A 276 0.57 12.01 5.40
N ALA A 277 1.24 13.01 5.97
CA ALA A 277 0.81 13.69 7.19
C ALA A 277 -0.52 14.43 6.97
N GLY A 278 -0.68 15.12 5.83
CA GLY A 278 -1.92 15.81 5.45
C GLY A 278 -3.10 14.84 5.28
N VAL A 279 -2.90 13.71 4.61
CA VAL A 279 -3.93 12.66 4.46
C VAL A 279 -4.28 12.04 5.81
N TRP A 280 -3.29 11.81 6.67
CA TRP A 280 -3.54 11.35 8.04
C TRP A 280 -4.41 12.34 8.80
N TRP A 281 -4.05 13.63 8.79
CA TRP A 281 -4.84 14.68 9.43
C TRP A 281 -6.24 14.78 8.83
N LEU A 282 -6.35 14.80 7.50
CA LEU A 282 -7.61 14.83 6.77
C LEU A 282 -8.53 13.69 7.19
N MET A 283 -8.01 12.46 7.21
CA MET A 283 -8.83 11.27 7.47
C MET A 283 -9.16 11.07 8.95
N GLU A 284 -8.28 11.46 9.88
CA GLU A 284 -8.47 11.15 11.31
C GLU A 284 -8.97 12.34 12.12
N ARG A 285 -8.70 13.58 11.67
CA ARG A 285 -8.96 14.79 12.47
C ARG A 285 -9.93 15.77 11.83
N SER A 286 -10.30 15.63 10.55
CA SER A 286 -11.18 16.58 9.88
C SER A 286 -12.63 16.09 9.76
N THR A 287 -13.56 17.05 9.62
CA THR A 287 -14.98 16.78 9.35
C THR A 287 -15.19 16.16 7.97
N LEU A 288 -14.34 16.51 6.97
CA LEU A 288 -14.36 15.90 5.65
C LEU A 288 -13.99 14.42 5.73
N GLY A 289 -12.94 14.07 6.48
CA GLY A 289 -12.53 12.68 6.70
C GLY A 289 -13.61 11.86 7.41
N LEU A 290 -14.34 12.46 8.34
CA LEU A 290 -15.50 11.81 8.96
C LEU A 290 -16.57 11.48 7.91
N ARG A 291 -16.92 12.45 7.03
CA ARG A 291 -17.88 12.23 5.94
C ARG A 291 -17.41 11.12 4.99
N PHE A 292 -16.13 11.10 4.63
CA PHE A 292 -15.54 10.08 3.75
C PHE A 292 -15.68 8.68 4.36
N ARG A 293 -15.30 8.52 5.63
CA ARG A 293 -15.43 7.25 6.35
C ARG A 293 -16.88 6.82 6.55
N ALA A 294 -17.77 7.76 6.84
CA ALA A 294 -19.21 7.47 7.01
C ALA A 294 -19.82 6.95 5.71
N VAL A 295 -19.54 7.61 4.57
CA VAL A 295 -20.01 7.16 3.25
C VAL A 295 -19.40 5.80 2.90
N GLY A 296 -18.11 5.60 3.19
CA GLY A 296 -17.44 4.32 2.93
C GLY A 296 -17.97 3.16 3.77
N ALA A 297 -18.38 3.42 5.02
CA ALA A 297 -18.94 2.40 5.91
C ALA A 297 -20.38 2.01 5.51
N ASN A 298 -21.25 2.98 5.29
CA ASN A 298 -22.62 2.76 4.83
C ASN A 298 -23.20 4.05 4.20
N PRO A 299 -23.31 4.09 2.85
CA PRO A 299 -23.85 5.25 2.15
C PRO A 299 -25.29 5.62 2.55
N ASN A 300 -26.13 4.63 2.87
CA ASN A 300 -27.53 4.86 3.25
C ASN A 300 -27.61 5.50 4.65
N ALA A 301 -26.86 4.98 5.62
CA ALA A 301 -26.77 5.57 6.95
C ALA A 301 -26.16 6.99 6.91
N ALA A 302 -25.15 7.22 6.08
CA ALA A 302 -24.57 8.53 5.87
C ALA A 302 -25.60 9.54 5.33
N ARG A 303 -26.45 9.10 4.38
CA ARG A 303 -27.54 9.93 3.83
C ARG A 303 -28.56 10.29 4.90
N THR A 304 -28.97 9.33 5.73
CA THR A 304 -29.89 9.57 6.86
C THR A 304 -29.31 10.57 7.87
N ALA A 305 -27.99 10.56 8.06
CA ALA A 305 -27.25 11.52 8.89
C ALA A 305 -27.04 12.88 8.20
N GLY A 306 -27.66 13.16 7.04
CA GLY A 306 -27.58 14.44 6.33
C GLY A 306 -26.30 14.62 5.49
N ILE A 307 -25.50 13.57 5.29
CA ILE A 307 -24.29 13.65 4.47
C ILE A 307 -24.65 13.44 2.99
N SER A 308 -24.31 14.41 2.13
CA SER A 308 -24.50 14.29 0.68
C SER A 308 -23.51 13.29 0.08
N VAL A 309 -23.96 12.05 -0.17
CA VAL A 309 -23.14 10.98 -0.78
C VAL A 309 -22.58 11.40 -2.14
N PRO A 310 -23.37 12.01 -3.08
CA PRO A 310 -22.85 12.40 -4.39
C PRO A 310 -21.71 13.42 -4.29
N ARG A 311 -21.86 14.47 -3.49
CA ARG A 311 -20.82 15.49 -3.29
C ARG A 311 -19.58 14.88 -2.65
N THR A 312 -19.76 14.01 -1.67
CA THR A 312 -18.67 13.32 -0.98
C THR A 312 -17.88 12.44 -1.95
N THR A 313 -18.54 11.70 -2.83
CA THR A 313 -17.90 10.88 -3.88
C THR A 313 -17.02 11.72 -4.81
N VAL A 314 -17.53 12.86 -5.29
CA VAL A 314 -16.74 13.75 -6.16
C VAL A 314 -15.51 14.32 -5.43
N TRP A 315 -15.67 14.77 -4.17
CA TRP A 315 -14.53 15.28 -3.40
C TRP A 315 -13.47 14.21 -3.12
N VAL A 316 -13.89 12.99 -2.79
CA VAL A 316 -12.95 11.88 -2.60
C VAL A 316 -12.15 11.62 -3.87
N MET A 317 -12.81 11.55 -5.01
CA MET A 317 -12.15 11.32 -6.29
C MET A 317 -11.23 12.49 -6.67
N ALA A 318 -11.66 13.73 -6.46
CA ALA A 318 -10.84 14.91 -6.74
C ALA A 318 -9.56 14.94 -5.88
N ILE A 319 -9.67 14.69 -4.56
CA ILE A 319 -8.51 14.67 -3.66
C ILE A 319 -7.61 13.47 -3.97
N ALA A 320 -8.17 12.29 -4.24
CA ALA A 320 -7.39 11.13 -4.65
C ALA A 320 -6.63 11.39 -5.96
N GLY A 321 -7.31 12.02 -6.92
CA GLY A 321 -6.72 12.42 -8.19
C GLY A 321 -5.65 13.51 -8.04
N SER A 322 -5.83 14.49 -7.13
CA SER A 322 -4.82 15.51 -6.87
C SER A 322 -3.51 14.89 -6.34
N LEU A 323 -3.61 13.90 -5.45
CA LEU A 323 -2.45 13.15 -4.95
C LEU A 323 -1.77 12.36 -6.09
N ALA A 324 -2.54 11.69 -6.94
CA ALA A 324 -1.99 11.03 -8.11
C ALA A 324 -1.37 12.02 -9.11
N GLY A 325 -1.95 13.21 -9.28
CA GLY A 325 -1.36 14.29 -10.06
C GLY A 325 -0.02 14.78 -9.50
N LEU A 326 0.11 14.87 -8.18
CA LEU A 326 1.39 15.16 -7.52
C LEU A 326 2.43 14.04 -7.73
N ALA A 327 2.02 12.77 -7.89
CA ALA A 327 2.92 11.73 -8.35
C ALA A 327 3.45 12.04 -9.77
N GLY A 328 2.60 12.55 -10.65
CA GLY A 328 2.98 13.06 -11.97
C GLY A 328 3.98 14.22 -11.91
N SER A 329 3.78 15.17 -10.98
CA SER A 329 4.74 16.25 -10.77
C SER A 329 6.10 15.74 -10.31
N ALA A 330 6.13 14.74 -9.41
CA ALA A 330 7.38 14.15 -8.95
C ALA A 330 8.17 13.51 -10.10
N GLN A 331 7.46 12.95 -11.10
CA GLN A 331 8.10 12.42 -12.28
C GLN A 331 8.64 13.53 -13.19
N ILE A 332 7.79 14.46 -13.65
CA ILE A 332 8.18 15.43 -14.68
C ILE A 332 9.04 16.59 -14.13
N LEU A 333 8.83 17.04 -12.90
CA LEU A 333 9.59 18.13 -12.31
C LEU A 333 10.80 17.66 -11.48
N GLY A 334 10.87 16.36 -11.14
CA GLY A 334 11.91 15.79 -10.29
C GLY A 334 12.81 14.77 -10.99
N THR A 335 12.21 13.75 -11.60
CA THR A 335 12.93 12.56 -12.11
C THR A 335 13.24 12.66 -13.60
N GLU A 336 12.25 12.96 -14.44
CA GLU A 336 12.32 12.97 -15.90
C GLU A 336 12.21 14.39 -16.47
N THR A 337 13.12 15.27 -16.01
CA THR A 337 13.12 16.70 -16.38
C THR A 337 13.54 16.99 -17.81
N SER A 338 13.98 16.00 -18.55
CA SER A 338 14.34 16.10 -19.97
C SER A 338 13.16 16.39 -20.88
N GLY A 339 11.95 16.15 -20.43
CA GLY A 339 10.70 16.42 -21.14
C GLY A 339 9.64 15.36 -20.93
N LEU A 340 8.41 15.73 -21.26
CA LEU A 340 7.26 14.85 -21.16
C LEU A 340 7.29 13.81 -22.29
N THR A 341 7.12 12.54 -21.94
CA THR A 341 7.00 11.40 -22.85
C THR A 341 5.67 10.67 -22.63
N ASP A 342 5.25 9.85 -23.58
CA ASP A 342 4.08 8.96 -23.42
C ASP A 342 4.23 7.95 -22.28
N GLY A 343 5.48 7.54 -21.97
CA GLY A 343 5.83 6.64 -20.88
C GLY A 343 5.99 7.28 -19.49
N ILE A 344 5.70 8.60 -19.32
CA ILE A 344 6.01 9.34 -18.07
C ILE A 344 5.45 8.72 -16.79
N ALA A 345 4.30 8.08 -16.87
CA ALA A 345 3.67 7.44 -15.71
C ALA A 345 4.19 6.02 -15.47
N ALA A 346 4.99 5.44 -16.37
CA ALA A 346 5.45 4.06 -16.31
C ALA A 346 4.32 3.10 -15.86
N SER A 347 4.51 2.32 -14.78
CA SER A 347 3.47 1.50 -14.13
C SER A 347 3.05 2.03 -12.76
N PHE A 348 3.49 3.23 -12.37
CA PHE A 348 3.30 3.75 -11.01
C PHE A 348 1.85 3.79 -10.54
N GLY A 349 0.91 4.06 -11.45
CA GLY A 349 -0.51 4.09 -11.11
C GLY A 349 -1.07 2.73 -10.70
N PHE A 350 -0.65 1.66 -11.36
CA PHE A 350 -1.04 0.30 -11.01
C PHE A 350 -0.30 -0.21 -9.79
N ASP A 351 1.01 0.02 -9.69
CA ASP A 351 1.84 -0.35 -8.55
C ASP A 351 1.35 0.32 -7.26
N ALA A 352 0.84 1.55 -7.35
CA ALA A 352 0.30 2.29 -6.22
C ALA A 352 -0.97 1.64 -5.62
N ILE A 353 -1.75 0.86 -6.39
CA ILE A 353 -2.87 0.08 -5.87
C ILE A 353 -2.34 -0.95 -4.86
N THR A 354 -1.27 -1.64 -5.25
CA THR A 354 -0.64 -2.65 -4.41
C THR A 354 0.00 -2.03 -3.17
N VAL A 355 0.62 -0.86 -3.31
CA VAL A 355 1.18 -0.08 -2.20
C VAL A 355 0.10 0.35 -1.22
N ALA A 356 -1.07 0.81 -1.69
CA ALA A 356 -2.21 1.18 -0.85
C ALA A 356 -2.78 -0.04 -0.09
N LEU A 357 -2.91 -1.18 -0.75
CA LEU A 357 -3.38 -2.44 -0.15
C LEU A 357 -2.39 -2.95 0.90
N LEU A 358 -1.09 -3.00 0.58
CA LEU A 358 -0.03 -3.38 1.52
C LEU A 358 0.00 -2.46 2.72
N GLY A 359 -0.11 -1.14 2.50
CA GLY A 359 -0.21 -0.11 3.52
C GLY A 359 -1.54 -0.13 4.30
N ARG A 360 -2.48 -1.04 3.94
CA ARG A 360 -3.83 -1.14 4.53
C ARG A 360 -4.58 0.19 4.51
N SER A 361 -4.38 0.97 3.46
CA SER A 361 -4.97 2.30 3.29
C SER A 361 -4.71 3.26 4.46
N LYS A 362 -3.65 3.00 5.27
CA LYS A 362 -3.18 3.89 6.33
C LYS A 362 -2.00 4.70 5.81
N PRO A 363 -1.95 6.02 5.99
CA PRO A 363 -0.89 6.86 5.41
C PRO A 363 0.53 6.42 5.77
N GLY A 364 0.81 6.15 7.04
CA GLY A 364 2.12 5.62 7.46
C GLY A 364 2.44 4.25 6.87
N GLY A 365 1.44 3.36 6.77
CA GLY A 365 1.59 2.07 6.10
C GLY A 365 1.87 2.20 4.61
N THR A 366 1.21 3.16 3.93
CA THR A 366 1.43 3.45 2.51
C THR A 366 2.84 3.99 2.25
N VAL A 367 3.37 4.83 3.15
CA VAL A 367 4.77 5.29 3.06
C VAL A 367 5.74 4.11 3.15
N LEU A 368 5.58 3.24 4.15
CA LEU A 368 6.45 2.06 4.31
C LEU A 368 6.31 1.08 3.13
N ALA A 369 5.10 0.85 2.65
CA ALA A 369 4.86 0.03 1.47
C ALA A 369 5.49 0.63 0.21
N GLY A 370 5.38 1.95 0.03
CA GLY A 370 6.01 2.67 -1.07
C GLY A 370 7.54 2.56 -1.04
N LEU A 371 8.15 2.67 0.15
CA LEU A 371 9.59 2.47 0.32
C LEU A 371 10.02 1.03 0.01
N LEU A 372 9.24 0.04 0.42
CA LEU A 372 9.51 -1.35 0.08
C LEU A 372 9.47 -1.60 -1.43
N PHE A 373 8.41 -1.15 -2.11
CA PHE A 373 8.24 -1.34 -3.55
C PHE A 373 9.27 -0.52 -4.36
N GLY A 374 9.53 0.72 -3.93
CA GLY A 374 10.60 1.54 -4.53
C GLY A 374 11.97 0.90 -4.37
N GLY A 375 12.25 0.31 -3.21
CA GLY A 375 13.49 -0.43 -2.94
C GLY A 375 13.63 -1.69 -3.80
N LEU A 376 12.56 -2.48 -3.92
CA LEU A 376 12.54 -3.65 -4.80
C LEU A 376 12.81 -3.25 -6.27
N ARG A 377 12.21 -2.14 -6.72
CA ARG A 377 12.41 -1.64 -8.09
C ARG A 377 13.81 -1.07 -8.30
N ALA A 378 14.34 -0.26 -7.36
CA ALA A 378 15.71 0.25 -7.41
C ALA A 378 16.75 -0.89 -7.36
N GLY A 379 16.55 -1.85 -6.44
CA GLY A 379 17.41 -3.01 -6.28
C GLY A 379 17.37 -3.94 -7.48
N GLY A 380 16.21 -4.10 -8.11
CA GLY A 380 16.03 -4.93 -9.31
C GLY A 380 16.89 -4.49 -10.48
N VAL A 381 17.08 -3.20 -10.66
CA VAL A 381 17.97 -2.65 -11.70
C VAL A 381 19.42 -3.11 -11.47
N LEU A 382 19.92 -3.01 -10.23
CA LEU A 382 21.29 -3.46 -9.91
C LEU A 382 21.41 -4.99 -9.96
N MET A 383 20.39 -5.72 -9.52
CA MET A 383 20.33 -7.17 -9.63
C MET A 383 20.47 -7.61 -11.09
N GLN A 384 19.67 -7.04 -11.99
CA GLN A 384 19.75 -7.36 -13.42
C GLN A 384 21.12 -7.03 -14.01
N ALA A 385 21.71 -5.89 -13.64
CA ALA A 385 23.00 -5.47 -14.15
C ALA A 385 24.17 -6.35 -13.68
N ARG A 386 24.08 -6.94 -12.46
CA ARG A 386 25.17 -7.74 -11.88
C ARG A 386 25.04 -9.24 -12.10
N THR A 387 23.84 -9.77 -12.04
CA THR A 387 23.60 -11.21 -12.08
C THR A 387 22.91 -11.66 -13.37
N GLY A 388 22.52 -10.72 -14.26
CA GLY A 388 21.75 -11.06 -15.45
C GLY A 388 20.31 -11.52 -15.16
N THR A 389 19.90 -11.55 -13.89
CA THR A 389 18.55 -11.97 -13.49
C THR A 389 17.53 -10.95 -14.00
N PRO A 390 16.51 -11.34 -14.80
CA PRO A 390 15.53 -10.41 -15.36
C PRO A 390 14.80 -9.62 -14.27
N ILE A 391 14.62 -8.31 -14.47
CA ILE A 391 13.89 -7.43 -13.53
C ILE A 391 12.43 -7.88 -13.36
N ASP A 392 11.87 -8.57 -14.33
CA ASP A 392 10.51 -9.12 -14.30
C ASP A 392 10.29 -10.07 -13.11
N ILE A 393 11.33 -10.76 -12.66
CA ILE A 393 11.25 -11.59 -11.45
C ILE A 393 10.92 -10.75 -10.22
N VAL A 394 11.42 -9.52 -10.14
CA VAL A 394 11.07 -8.58 -9.05
C VAL A 394 9.59 -8.25 -9.10
N LEU A 395 9.01 -8.03 -10.30
CA LEU A 395 7.58 -7.78 -10.47
C LEU A 395 6.75 -8.99 -10.04
N VAL A 396 7.20 -10.20 -10.32
CA VAL A 396 6.55 -11.43 -9.86
C VAL A 396 6.63 -11.55 -8.34
N VAL A 397 7.78 -11.26 -7.72
CA VAL A 397 7.92 -11.22 -6.25
C VAL A 397 6.98 -10.20 -5.63
N GLN A 398 6.88 -8.99 -6.21
CA GLN A 398 5.92 -7.97 -5.77
C GLN A 398 4.47 -8.49 -5.84
N SER A 399 4.12 -9.17 -6.92
CA SER A 399 2.78 -9.76 -7.11
C SER A 399 2.47 -10.83 -6.05
N PHE A 400 3.44 -11.68 -5.71
CA PHE A 400 3.29 -12.64 -4.61
C PHE A 400 3.17 -11.99 -3.25
N ILE A 401 3.93 -10.91 -2.97
CA ILE A 401 3.78 -10.14 -1.74
C ILE A 401 2.33 -9.67 -1.59
N VAL A 402 1.77 -9.09 -2.66
CA VAL A 402 0.39 -8.61 -2.67
C VAL A 402 -0.61 -9.74 -2.50
N LEU A 403 -0.45 -10.83 -3.24
CA LEU A 403 -1.32 -12.01 -3.14
C LEU A 403 -1.38 -12.55 -1.70
N PHE A 404 -0.23 -12.74 -1.07
CA PHE A 404 -0.16 -13.26 0.29
C PHE A 404 -0.72 -12.28 1.34
N ILE A 405 -0.56 -10.97 1.11
CA ILE A 405 -1.13 -9.96 2.01
C ILE A 405 -2.63 -9.82 1.80
N ALA A 406 -3.13 -9.95 0.58
CA ALA A 406 -4.55 -9.95 0.27
C ALA A 406 -5.27 -11.22 0.76
N ALA A 407 -4.54 -12.32 0.87
CA ALA A 407 -5.06 -13.61 1.33
C ALA A 407 -4.40 -14.10 2.65
N PRO A 408 -4.62 -13.41 3.80
CA PRO A 408 -4.02 -13.80 5.08
C PRO A 408 -4.28 -15.25 5.51
N PRO A 409 -5.44 -15.87 5.21
CA PRO A 409 -5.68 -17.27 5.52
C PRO A 409 -4.70 -18.20 4.81
N LEU A 410 -4.28 -17.88 3.59
CA LEU A 410 -3.30 -18.67 2.83
C LEU A 410 -1.94 -18.69 3.54
N VAL A 411 -1.44 -17.50 3.94
CA VAL A 411 -0.18 -17.39 4.69
C VAL A 411 -0.26 -18.16 6.01
N ARG A 412 -1.37 -18.03 6.73
CA ARG A 412 -1.60 -18.77 7.98
C ARG A 412 -1.61 -20.28 7.77
N ALA A 413 -2.16 -20.76 6.65
CA ALA A 413 -2.17 -22.17 6.29
C ALA A 413 -0.75 -22.69 5.96
N ILE A 414 0.02 -21.96 5.14
CA ILE A 414 1.39 -22.31 4.75
C ILE A 414 2.30 -22.39 6.00
N PHE A 415 2.27 -21.38 6.86
CA PHE A 415 3.14 -21.29 8.03
C PHE A 415 2.51 -21.84 9.31
N ARG A 416 1.33 -22.49 9.23
CA ARG A 416 0.57 -23.07 10.37
C ARG A 416 0.37 -22.10 11.53
N LEU A 417 0.14 -20.82 11.20
CA LEU A 417 -0.07 -19.77 12.19
C LEU A 417 -1.46 -19.89 12.84
N PRO A 418 -1.64 -19.56 14.13
CA PRO A 418 -2.92 -19.63 14.81
C PRO A 418 -3.94 -18.70 14.17
N GLN A 419 -5.20 -19.15 14.05
CA GLN A 419 -6.28 -18.32 13.56
C GLN A 419 -6.75 -17.36 14.66
N ARG A 420 -6.99 -16.12 14.31
CA ARG A 420 -7.52 -15.09 15.22
C ARG A 420 -8.94 -15.49 15.66
N GLY A 421 -9.15 -15.67 16.95
CA GLY A 421 -10.46 -16.07 17.51
C GLY A 421 -10.86 -17.53 17.30
N GLY A 422 -9.98 -18.37 16.78
CA GLY A 422 -10.22 -19.81 16.74
C GLY A 422 -10.16 -20.44 18.14
N MET A 423 -11.21 -21.16 18.54
CA MET A 423 -11.18 -21.95 19.76
C MET A 423 -9.95 -22.87 19.80
N THR A 424 -9.27 -22.93 20.93
CA THR A 424 -8.18 -23.86 21.14
C THR A 424 -8.68 -25.30 21.00
N ARG A 425 -7.74 -26.24 20.76
CA ARG A 425 -8.10 -27.68 20.77
C ARG A 425 -8.79 -28.08 22.08
N ALA A 426 -8.41 -27.46 23.20
CA ALA A 426 -9.04 -27.68 24.50
C ALA A 426 -10.44 -27.13 24.57
N GLU A 427 -10.69 -25.91 24.06
CA GLU A 427 -12.01 -25.29 23.99
C GLU A 427 -12.94 -26.04 23.00
N LYS A 428 -12.39 -26.52 21.88
CA LYS A 428 -13.16 -27.38 20.94
C LYS A 428 -13.53 -28.73 21.57
N ARG A 429 -12.62 -29.33 22.37
CA ARG A 429 -12.93 -30.55 23.14
C ARG A 429 -13.98 -30.29 24.22
N ALA A 430 -13.83 -29.19 24.97
CA ALA A 430 -14.79 -28.80 26.00
C ALA A 430 -16.18 -28.50 25.38
N ALA A 431 -16.23 -27.79 24.25
CA ALA A 431 -17.47 -27.52 23.54
C ALA A 431 -18.13 -28.81 23.00
N LYS A 432 -17.30 -29.76 22.49
CA LYS A 432 -17.82 -31.05 22.04
C LYS A 432 -18.35 -31.90 23.19
N THR A 433 -17.64 -31.97 24.32
CA THR A 433 -18.09 -32.67 25.51
C THR A 433 -19.37 -32.03 26.08
N ALA A 434 -19.46 -30.69 26.06
CA ALA A 434 -20.68 -29.98 26.49
C ALA A 434 -21.88 -30.26 25.56
N GLN A 435 -21.66 -30.42 24.24
CA GLN A 435 -22.70 -30.83 23.31
C GLN A 435 -23.13 -32.32 23.51
N GLU A 436 -22.18 -33.20 23.77
CA GLU A 436 -22.45 -34.63 24.04
C GLU A 436 -23.18 -34.87 25.38
N VAL A 437 -23.07 -33.98 26.35
CA VAL A 437 -23.78 -34.02 27.64
C VAL A 437 -25.19 -33.40 27.51
N ALA A 438 -25.42 -32.54 26.54
CA ALA A 438 -26.71 -31.87 26.31
C ALA A 438 -27.63 -32.61 25.31
N ALA A 439 -27.10 -33.64 24.65
CA ALA A 439 -27.88 -34.54 23.77
C ALA A 439 -28.28 -35.83 24.47
#